data_00bdb26280ebc1abe6628a5998bb73e6
#
_entry.id   00bdb26280ebc1abe6628a5998bb73e6
#
_cell.length_a   1.000
_cell.length_b   1.000
_cell.length_c   1.000
_cell.angle_alpha   90.00
_cell.angle_beta   90.00
_cell.angle_gamma   90.00
#
_symmetry.space_group_name_H-M   'P 1'
#
loop_
_entity.id
_entity.type
_entity.pdbx_description
1 polymer ?
#
loop_
_entity_poly.entity_id
_entity_poly.type
_entity_poly.pdbx_seq_one_letter_code
_entity_poly.pdbx_strand_id
1 'polypeptide(L)'
;MWPGQTCPEHRHPNIGGEPGKEETFRCRWGNVFLYVPGEKTPHPRCRPPAGSRKACTVWHEIELNPGDQYTIMPDTLHWFQAGDQGAVVSEFSTRSTDENDIFTDKRIRRVTKVV
;
A
#
# COMPACT_ATOMS: atom_id res chain seq x y z
N MET A 1 -0.20 -12.63 1.01
CA MET A 1 -1.51 -11.99 0.70
C MET A 1 -2.41 -12.99 0.00
N TRP A 2 -3.65 -13.06 0.41
CA TRP A 2 -4.68 -13.85 -0.28
C TRP A 2 -5.06 -13.22 -1.62
N PRO A 3 -5.67 -13.98 -2.54
CA PRO A 3 -6.18 -13.41 -3.79
C PRO A 3 -7.08 -12.19 -3.54
N GLY A 4 -6.78 -11.09 -4.20
CA GLY A 4 -7.54 -9.84 -4.07
C GLY A 4 -7.44 -9.12 -2.71
N GLN A 5 -6.64 -9.62 -1.79
CA GLN A 5 -6.45 -8.94 -0.50
C GLN A 5 -5.84 -7.56 -0.70
N THR A 6 -6.43 -6.57 -0.04
CA THR A 6 -6.06 -5.15 -0.19
C THR A 6 -5.47 -4.60 1.08
N CYS A 7 -4.32 -3.93 0.96
CA CYS A 7 -3.82 -3.04 2.01
C CYS A 7 -4.38 -1.64 1.73
N PRO A 8 -5.13 -1.04 2.69
CA PRO A 8 -5.79 0.24 2.48
C PRO A 8 -4.82 1.38 2.23
N GLU A 9 -5.30 2.42 1.57
CA GLU A 9 -4.49 3.62 1.32
C GLU A 9 -4.06 4.29 2.62
N HIS A 10 -2.76 4.51 2.74
CA HIS A 10 -2.14 5.15 3.89
C HIS A 10 -0.84 5.83 3.48
N ARG A 11 -0.27 6.57 4.39
CA ARG A 11 1.08 7.14 4.29
C ARG A 11 1.80 7.02 5.62
N HIS A 12 3.12 6.99 5.56
CA HIS A 12 4.00 6.99 6.72
C HIS A 12 4.51 8.41 6.92
N PRO A 13 3.90 9.21 7.81
CA PRO A 13 4.20 10.64 7.90
C PRO A 13 5.57 10.90 8.49
N ASN A 14 6.14 12.06 8.15
CA ASN A 14 7.29 12.59 8.85
C ASN A 14 6.87 12.98 10.27
N ILE A 15 7.75 12.76 11.26
CA ILE A 15 7.45 12.97 12.66
C ILE A 15 8.58 13.76 13.31
N GLY A 16 8.27 14.94 13.88
CA GLY A 16 9.24 15.73 14.65
C GLY A 16 10.49 16.09 13.87
N GLY A 17 10.37 16.38 12.58
CA GLY A 17 11.51 16.69 11.70
C GLY A 17 12.26 15.47 11.16
N GLU A 18 11.93 14.27 11.62
CA GLU A 18 12.48 13.01 11.09
C GLU A 18 11.63 12.50 9.93
N PRO A 19 12.24 11.96 8.86
CA PRO A 19 11.48 11.39 7.76
C PRO A 19 10.69 10.17 8.22
N GLY A 20 9.49 9.99 7.66
CA GLY A 20 8.70 8.79 7.83
C GLY A 20 9.39 7.56 7.26
N LYS A 21 8.75 6.41 7.41
CA LYS A 21 9.28 5.15 6.90
C LYS A 21 9.39 5.19 5.37
N GLU A 22 10.59 4.91 4.86
CA GLU A 22 10.83 4.55 3.48
C GLU A 22 10.75 3.04 3.38
N GLU A 23 10.02 2.50 2.42
CA GLU A 23 9.89 1.06 2.26
C GLU A 23 10.00 0.60 0.81
N THR A 24 10.60 -0.58 0.64
CA THR A 24 10.72 -1.25 -0.66
C THR A 24 9.92 -2.53 -0.64
N PHE A 25 9.01 -2.68 -1.59
CA PHE A 25 8.28 -3.92 -1.85
C PHE A 25 9.02 -4.73 -2.92
N ARG A 26 9.21 -6.01 -2.65
CA ARG A 26 9.70 -6.97 -3.64
C ARG A 26 8.72 -8.13 -3.75
N CYS A 27 8.14 -8.34 -4.92
CA CYS A 27 7.30 -9.49 -5.18
C CYS A 27 8.16 -10.76 -5.25
N ARG A 28 7.75 -11.79 -4.51
CA ARG A 28 8.43 -13.09 -4.47
C ARG A 28 7.66 -14.16 -5.24
N TRP A 29 6.33 -14.09 -5.19
CA TRP A 29 5.45 -15.05 -5.82
C TRP A 29 4.11 -14.38 -6.12
N GLY A 30 3.43 -14.85 -7.17
CA GLY A 30 2.19 -14.23 -7.60
C GLY A 30 2.43 -12.86 -8.22
N ASN A 31 1.52 -11.95 -8.01
CA ASN A 31 1.71 -10.55 -8.38
C ASN A 31 0.98 -9.60 -7.45
N VAL A 32 1.47 -8.38 -7.36
CA VAL A 32 0.87 -7.32 -6.58
C VAL A 32 0.80 -6.05 -7.42
N PHE A 33 -0.31 -5.34 -7.29
CA PHE A 33 -0.54 -4.05 -7.92
C PHE A 33 -0.44 -2.97 -6.85
N LEU A 34 0.52 -2.08 -7.02
CA LEU A 34 0.78 -0.96 -6.12
C LEU A 34 0.28 0.31 -6.78
N TYR A 35 -0.42 1.14 -6.00
CA TYR A 35 -0.97 2.41 -6.46
C TYR A 35 -0.34 3.54 -5.67
N VAL A 36 0.20 4.52 -6.40
CA VAL A 36 0.95 5.67 -5.87
C VAL A 36 0.49 6.95 -6.55
N PRO A 37 0.89 8.15 -6.04
CA PRO A 37 0.65 9.39 -6.74
C PRO A 37 1.29 9.39 -8.12
N GLY A 38 0.62 10.04 -9.08
CA GLY A 38 1.08 10.16 -10.45
C GLY A 38 -0.10 10.19 -11.42
N GLU A 39 0.20 10.10 -12.71
CA GLU A 39 -0.83 10.03 -13.73
C GLU A 39 -1.69 8.78 -13.52
N LYS A 40 -3.00 9.00 -13.49
CA LYS A 40 -3.96 7.91 -13.29
C LYS A 40 -3.86 6.89 -14.43
N THR A 41 -3.63 5.65 -14.08
CA THR A 41 -3.57 4.54 -15.03
C THR A 41 -4.97 4.28 -15.60
N PRO A 42 -5.14 4.29 -16.94
CA PRO A 42 -6.40 3.90 -17.58
C PRO A 42 -6.69 2.42 -17.29
N HIS A 43 -7.96 2.09 -17.00
CA HIS A 43 -8.40 0.71 -16.76
C HIS A 43 -7.52 -0.04 -15.73
N PRO A 44 -7.45 0.43 -14.49
CA PRO A 44 -6.62 -0.22 -13.46
C PRO A 44 -7.06 -1.66 -13.24
N ARG A 45 -6.08 -2.52 -12.96
CA ARG A 45 -6.27 -3.98 -12.81
C ARG A 45 -7.02 -4.35 -11.54
N CYS A 46 -6.98 -3.50 -10.52
CA CYS A 46 -7.59 -3.77 -9.23
C CYS A 46 -8.80 -2.89 -8.95
N ARG A 47 -9.71 -3.44 -8.13
CA ARG A 47 -10.85 -2.71 -7.59
C ARG A 47 -10.76 -2.69 -6.09
N PRO A 48 -10.90 -1.53 -5.45
CA PRO A 48 -10.98 -1.47 -3.99
C PRO A 48 -12.16 -2.30 -3.47
N PRO A 49 -12.07 -2.82 -2.23
CA PRO A 49 -13.20 -3.48 -1.61
C PRO A 49 -14.45 -2.61 -1.61
N ALA A 50 -15.62 -3.25 -1.58
CA ALA A 50 -16.91 -2.54 -1.51
C ALA A 50 -16.92 -1.53 -0.35
N GLY A 51 -17.35 -0.31 -0.63
CA GLY A 51 -17.38 0.79 0.35
C GLY A 51 -16.05 1.52 0.57
N SER A 52 -14.96 1.09 -0.08
CA SER A 52 -13.62 1.70 0.10
C SER A 52 -13.16 2.54 -1.09
N ARG A 53 -13.92 2.61 -2.18
CA ARG A 53 -13.49 3.30 -3.40
C ARG A 53 -13.16 4.77 -3.17
N LYS A 54 -13.95 5.47 -2.37
CA LYS A 54 -13.72 6.90 -2.07
C LYS A 54 -12.46 7.13 -1.23
N ALA A 55 -11.99 6.11 -0.56
CA ALA A 55 -10.79 6.15 0.26
C ALA A 55 -9.52 5.74 -0.50
N CYS A 56 -9.61 5.51 -1.80
CA CYS A 56 -8.47 5.28 -2.70
C CYS A 56 -8.35 6.48 -3.62
N THR A 57 -7.39 7.35 -3.35
CA THR A 57 -7.23 8.64 -4.04
C THR A 57 -6.05 8.67 -5.01
N VAL A 58 -5.12 7.72 -4.90
CA VAL A 58 -3.98 7.58 -5.81
C VAL A 58 -4.18 6.36 -6.72
N TRP A 59 -3.90 6.52 -8.01
CA TRP A 59 -4.26 5.56 -9.04
C TRP A 59 -3.19 5.34 -10.13
N HIS A 60 -1.96 5.76 -9.88
CA HIS A 60 -0.86 5.37 -10.75
C HIS A 60 -0.43 3.95 -10.40
N GLU A 61 -0.69 3.00 -11.30
CA GLU A 61 -0.50 1.57 -11.10
C GLU A 61 0.93 1.13 -11.40
N ILE A 62 1.52 0.42 -10.46
CA ILE A 62 2.80 -0.27 -10.62
C ILE A 62 2.53 -1.76 -10.45
N GLU A 63 2.72 -2.56 -11.50
CA GLU A 63 2.62 -4.01 -11.43
C GLU A 63 3.97 -4.59 -11.00
N LEU A 64 3.96 -5.39 -9.94
CA LEU A 64 5.14 -6.11 -9.48
C LEU A 64 4.93 -7.61 -9.69
N ASN A 65 5.71 -8.19 -10.59
CA ASN A 65 5.82 -9.61 -10.82
C ASN A 65 7.00 -10.18 -10.03
N PRO A 66 7.15 -11.51 -9.91
CA PRO A 66 8.25 -12.10 -9.14
C PRO A 66 9.62 -11.55 -9.56
N GLY A 67 10.35 -11.00 -8.60
CA GLY A 67 11.64 -10.35 -8.81
C GLY A 67 11.59 -8.83 -8.97
N ASP A 68 10.42 -8.26 -9.28
CA ASP A 68 10.25 -6.82 -9.36
C ASP A 68 10.19 -6.19 -7.98
N GLN A 69 10.68 -4.97 -7.87
CA GLN A 69 10.62 -4.19 -6.65
C GLN A 69 10.35 -2.71 -6.92
N TYR A 70 9.79 -2.04 -5.92
CA TYR A 70 9.51 -0.60 -5.96
C TYR A 70 9.70 0.00 -4.59
N THR A 71 10.35 1.15 -4.53
CA THR A 71 10.57 1.89 -3.29
C THR A 71 9.57 3.03 -3.15
N ILE A 72 8.89 3.07 -2.02
CA ILE A 72 7.97 4.14 -1.64
C ILE A 72 8.71 5.08 -0.69
N MET A 73 8.81 6.34 -1.11
CA MET A 73 9.45 7.38 -0.30
C MET A 73 8.59 7.76 0.90
N PRO A 74 9.19 8.32 1.97
CA PRO A 74 8.43 8.81 3.13
C PRO A 74 7.27 9.72 2.74
N ASP A 75 6.21 9.68 3.54
CA ASP A 75 5.02 10.54 3.42
C ASP A 75 4.27 10.45 2.07
N THR A 76 4.38 9.30 1.40
CA THR A 76 3.73 9.04 0.12
C THR A 76 2.48 8.20 0.31
N LEU A 77 1.33 8.70 -0.16
CA LEU A 77 0.09 7.91 -0.20
C LEU A 77 0.27 6.69 -1.09
N HIS A 78 -0.14 5.54 -0.60
CA HIS A 78 -0.12 4.31 -1.39
C HIS A 78 -1.13 3.29 -0.86
N TRP A 79 -1.58 2.44 -1.76
CA TRP A 79 -2.34 1.24 -1.43
C TRP A 79 -1.95 0.13 -2.40
N PHE A 80 -2.22 -1.11 -2.04
CA PHE A 80 -1.87 -2.23 -2.90
C PHE A 80 -2.82 -3.40 -2.73
N GLN A 81 -2.90 -4.21 -3.78
CA GLN A 81 -3.76 -5.37 -3.83
C GLN A 81 -3.04 -6.53 -4.49
N ALA A 82 -3.20 -7.73 -3.92
CA ALA A 82 -2.71 -8.95 -4.56
C ALA A 82 -3.56 -9.28 -5.78
N GLY A 83 -2.92 -9.85 -6.80
CA GLY A 83 -3.62 -10.38 -7.97
C GLY A 83 -4.46 -11.62 -7.68
N ASP A 84 -4.98 -12.24 -8.73
CA ASP A 84 -5.96 -13.33 -8.66
C ASP A 84 -5.44 -14.59 -7.97
N GLN A 85 -4.14 -14.79 -7.92
CA GLN A 85 -3.50 -15.94 -7.26
C GLN A 85 -2.99 -15.61 -5.86
N GLY A 86 -3.10 -14.38 -5.43
CA GLY A 86 -2.44 -13.89 -4.23
C GLY A 86 -1.00 -13.45 -4.51
N ALA A 87 -0.26 -13.15 -3.46
CA ALA A 87 1.12 -12.74 -3.58
C ALA A 87 1.91 -13.02 -2.30
N VAL A 88 3.21 -13.29 -2.47
CA VAL A 88 4.20 -13.21 -1.39
C VAL A 88 5.08 -12.01 -1.68
N VAL A 89 5.12 -11.07 -0.75
CA VAL A 89 5.83 -9.81 -0.87
C VAL A 89 6.76 -9.65 0.31
N SER A 90 8.05 -9.36 0.04
CA SER A 90 8.98 -8.93 1.07
C SER A 90 8.97 -7.41 1.16
N GLU A 91 8.96 -6.89 2.38
CA GLU A 91 9.10 -5.48 2.66
C GLU A 91 10.42 -5.22 3.36
N PHE A 92 11.17 -4.27 2.85
CA PHE A 92 12.41 -3.78 3.44
C PHE A 92 12.20 -2.31 3.77
N SER A 93 12.51 -1.90 4.98
CA SER A 93 12.23 -0.52 5.36
C SER A 93 13.28 0.06 6.29
N THR A 94 13.28 1.39 6.37
CA THR A 94 13.87 2.10 7.48
C THR A 94 13.07 1.83 8.76
N ARG A 95 13.40 2.48 9.87
CA ARG A 95 12.70 2.30 11.14
C ARG A 95 11.18 2.42 10.97
N SER A 96 10.46 1.43 11.45
CA SER A 96 9.00 1.45 11.43
C SER A 96 8.44 2.45 12.45
N THR A 97 7.47 3.22 11.98
CA THR A 97 6.64 4.11 12.80
C THR A 97 5.17 3.87 12.47
N ASP A 98 4.81 2.62 12.23
CA ASP A 98 3.49 2.21 11.72
C ASP A 98 2.35 2.62 12.65
N GLU A 99 2.59 2.77 13.95
CA GLU A 99 1.62 3.30 14.91
C GLU A 99 1.17 4.73 14.57
N ASN A 100 1.94 5.46 13.77
CA ASN A 100 1.64 6.81 13.33
C ASN A 100 1.09 6.88 11.91
N ASP A 101 0.85 5.76 11.26
CA ASP A 101 0.29 5.71 9.91
C ASP A 101 -1.00 6.52 9.82
N ILE A 102 -1.13 7.24 8.72
CA ILE A 102 -2.34 8.02 8.41
C ILE A 102 -3.10 7.33 7.30
N PHE A 103 -4.28 6.79 7.63
CA PHE A 103 -5.19 6.19 6.67
C PHE A 103 -6.11 7.22 6.05
N THR A 104 -6.31 7.14 4.75
CA THR A 104 -7.30 7.96 4.04
C THR A 104 -8.70 7.65 4.54
N ASP A 105 -8.99 6.38 4.77
CA ASP A 105 -10.24 5.94 5.37
C ASP A 105 -10.20 6.11 6.90
N LYS A 106 -10.89 7.11 7.40
CA LYS A 106 -10.93 7.43 8.84
C LYS A 106 -11.62 6.38 9.71
N ARG A 107 -12.29 5.39 9.11
CA ARG A 107 -12.88 4.25 9.84
C ARG A 107 -11.83 3.24 10.27
N ILE A 108 -10.67 3.22 9.62
CA ILE A 108 -9.59 2.27 9.92
C ILE A 108 -8.85 2.67 11.20
N ARG A 109 -8.58 1.69 12.03
CA ARG A 109 -7.75 1.80 13.24
C ARG A 109 -6.53 0.90 13.11
N ARG A 110 -5.33 1.45 13.28
CA ARG A 110 -4.09 0.68 13.23
C ARG A 110 -3.99 -0.31 14.41
N VAL A 111 -4.45 0.10 15.57
CA VAL A 111 -4.42 -0.72 16.78
C VAL A 111 -5.76 -1.44 16.93
N THR A 112 -5.71 -2.76 16.92
CA THR A 112 -6.89 -3.59 17.14
C THR A 112 -7.28 -3.54 18.61
N LYS A 113 -8.56 -3.28 18.87
CA LYS A 113 -9.11 -3.40 20.22
C LYS A 113 -9.77 -4.78 20.35
N VAL A 114 -9.36 -5.52 21.36
CA VAL A 114 -10.01 -6.78 21.74
C VAL A 114 -11.11 -6.42 22.74
N VAL A 115 -12.33 -6.85 22.43
CA VAL A 115 -13.50 -6.66 23.29
C VAL A 115 -13.81 -7.95 24.02
#